data_6caf957b58fb706de60898dc7326707e
#
_entry.id   6caf957b58fb706de60898dc7326707e
#
_cell.length_a   1.000
_cell.length_b   1.000
_cell.length_c   1.000
_cell.angle_alpha   90.00
_cell.angle_beta   90.00
_cell.angle_gamma   90.00
#
_symmetry.space_group_name_H-M   'P 1'
#
loop_
_entity.id
_entity.type
_entity.pdbx_description
1 polymer ?
#
loop_
_entity_poly.entity_id
_entity_poly.type
_entity_poly.pdbx_seq_one_letter_code
_entity_poly.pdbx_strand_id
1 'polypeptide(L)'
;DPLNDAWTAPVFAETGPDGNLWVADWYNPVIQHNPDKRGMDNQIWNADKGEGNAHINKLRDYGHGRIYIVKYDDKTDDSITSLDAGDNEALLAALKSDNLFWRITAQRLIVEEGKKELVGELIAMAEDGLGQNDEINAPVLHALWTLDGLGAFDGEDAKTQDLLKKALENGSFAVKRAAMALLPNDTAGSELLAGSKLLTDSNAQVRLAAIVRASELPESSGLYTAMEKLAADASNSSDKWLNAATKVYFRELNYETVDPAVVEMIVPSAEDRASQWLYTTSDPG
;
A
#
# COMPACT_ATOMS: atom_id res chain seq x y z
N ASP A 1 -2.86 26.28 -23.08
CA ASP A 1 -3.53 25.05 -23.50
C ASP A 1 -2.50 23.92 -23.55
N PRO A 2 -2.50 22.98 -22.61
CA PRO A 2 -1.51 21.88 -22.58
C PRO A 2 -1.55 21.00 -23.85
N LEU A 3 -2.65 21.02 -24.59
CA LEU A 3 -2.77 20.25 -25.83
C LEU A 3 -1.92 20.79 -26.99
N ASN A 4 -1.46 22.04 -26.88
CA ASN A 4 -0.64 22.69 -27.90
C ASN A 4 0.82 22.94 -27.46
N ASP A 5 1.20 22.47 -26.27
CA ASP A 5 2.54 22.62 -25.73
C ASP A 5 3.24 21.27 -25.66
N ALA A 6 4.13 20.99 -26.60
CA ALA A 6 4.90 19.75 -26.67
C ALA A 6 5.91 19.56 -25.51
N TRP A 7 6.12 20.59 -24.69
CA TRP A 7 7.00 20.53 -23.51
C TRP A 7 6.27 20.10 -22.26
N THR A 8 4.93 20.13 -22.24
CA THR A 8 4.13 19.68 -21.10
C THR A 8 4.27 18.18 -20.91
N ALA A 9 4.78 17.80 -19.76
CA ALA A 9 5.01 16.41 -19.35
C ALA A 9 4.61 16.23 -17.87
N PRO A 10 3.31 16.09 -17.57
CA PRO A 10 2.82 15.83 -16.21
C PRO A 10 3.40 14.52 -15.68
N VAL A 11 4.03 14.57 -14.50
CA VAL A 11 4.69 13.40 -13.88
C VAL A 11 4.10 13.02 -12.55
N PHE A 12 3.33 13.89 -11.92
CA PHE A 12 2.71 13.64 -10.63
C PHE A 12 1.44 14.50 -10.49
N ALA A 13 0.43 13.94 -9.84
CA ALA A 13 -0.80 14.66 -9.53
C ALA A 13 -1.36 14.19 -8.18
N GLU A 14 -1.75 15.13 -7.33
CA GLU A 14 -2.28 14.85 -6.00
C GLU A 14 -3.25 15.95 -5.55
N THR A 15 -4.14 15.61 -4.60
CA THR A 15 -4.98 16.60 -3.94
C THR A 15 -4.12 17.44 -2.99
N GLY A 16 -4.12 18.75 -3.21
CA GLY A 16 -3.35 19.69 -2.38
C GLY A 16 -4.08 20.15 -1.12
N PRO A 17 -3.43 21.02 -0.33
CA PRO A 17 -3.97 21.52 0.93
C PRO A 17 -5.29 22.29 0.79
N ASP A 18 -5.53 22.87 -0.37
CA ASP A 18 -6.76 23.60 -0.72
C ASP A 18 -7.86 22.68 -1.29
N GLY A 19 -7.63 21.37 -1.28
CA GLY A 19 -8.54 20.37 -1.83
C GLY A 19 -8.65 20.39 -3.35
N ASN A 20 -7.84 21.14 -4.05
CA ASN A 20 -7.75 21.15 -5.51
C ASN A 20 -6.72 20.14 -6.02
N LEU A 21 -6.77 19.81 -7.31
CA LEU A 21 -5.78 18.92 -7.92
C LEU A 21 -4.51 19.70 -8.27
N TRP A 22 -3.41 19.33 -7.65
CA TRP A 22 -2.08 19.88 -7.95
C TRP A 22 -1.33 18.91 -8.85
N VAL A 23 -0.75 19.43 -9.92
CA VAL A 23 -0.06 18.66 -10.94
C VAL A 23 1.36 19.19 -11.10
N ALA A 24 2.35 18.33 -10.83
CA ALA A 24 3.74 18.63 -11.13
C ALA A 24 4.02 18.30 -12.60
N ASP A 25 4.54 19.28 -13.33
CA ASP A 25 4.90 19.16 -14.73
C ASP A 25 6.42 19.27 -14.88
N TRP A 26 7.01 18.21 -15.40
CA TRP A 26 8.43 18.18 -15.72
C TRP A 26 8.84 19.26 -16.72
N TYR A 27 7.91 19.65 -17.57
CA TYR A 27 8.10 20.64 -18.64
C TYR A 27 9.34 20.36 -19.49
N ASN A 28 9.40 19.19 -20.05
CA ASN A 28 10.53 18.72 -20.84
C ASN A 28 10.09 17.67 -21.87
N PRO A 29 10.33 17.91 -23.19
CA PRO A 29 9.95 16.94 -24.22
C PRO A 29 10.81 15.68 -24.21
N VAL A 30 11.94 15.68 -23.48
CA VAL A 30 12.87 14.56 -23.39
C VAL A 30 12.80 13.93 -22.00
N ILE A 31 11.94 12.94 -21.83
CA ILE A 31 11.71 12.26 -20.55
C ILE A 31 12.63 11.05 -20.38
N GLN A 32 13.13 10.46 -21.45
CA GLN A 32 13.96 9.27 -21.39
C GLN A 32 15.38 9.58 -20.94
N HIS A 33 15.89 8.77 -20.02
CA HIS A 33 17.28 8.83 -19.56
C HIS A 33 18.25 8.38 -20.65
N ASN A 34 17.95 7.27 -21.31
CA ASN A 34 18.74 6.72 -22.40
C ASN A 34 17.91 6.64 -23.71
N PRO A 35 18.55 6.79 -24.87
CA PRO A 35 17.85 6.61 -26.15
C PRO A 35 17.35 5.17 -26.28
N ASP A 36 16.11 5.01 -26.75
CA ASP A 36 15.53 3.69 -27.05
C ASP A 36 16.20 3.07 -28.28
N LYS A 37 16.60 1.81 -28.17
CA LYS A 37 17.22 1.06 -29.27
C LYS A 37 16.24 0.71 -30.39
N ARG A 38 14.95 0.65 -30.08
CA ARG A 38 13.94 0.15 -31.02
C ARG A 38 13.65 1.16 -32.13
N GLY A 39 14.12 0.85 -33.34
CA GLY A 39 13.80 1.61 -34.54
C GLY A 39 14.62 2.87 -34.77
N MET A 40 15.71 3.08 -34.05
CA MET A 40 16.60 4.22 -34.24
C MET A 40 17.85 3.85 -35.02
N ASP A 41 18.22 4.74 -35.93
CA ASP A 41 19.43 4.65 -36.73
C ASP A 41 20.67 4.62 -35.82
N ASN A 42 21.71 3.87 -36.19
CA ASN A 42 22.96 3.66 -35.42
C ASN A 42 23.65 4.94 -34.92
N GLN A 43 23.26 6.09 -35.43
CA GLN A 43 23.83 7.40 -35.06
C GLN A 43 23.48 7.85 -33.64
N ILE A 44 22.38 7.37 -33.03
CA ILE A 44 21.94 7.78 -31.70
C ILE A 44 22.70 7.04 -30.58
N TRP A 45 23.25 5.86 -30.89
CA TRP A 45 24.08 5.12 -29.94
C TRP A 45 25.37 5.80 -29.56
N ASN A 46 25.90 6.64 -30.42
CA ASN A 46 27.12 7.42 -30.20
C ASN A 46 26.81 8.82 -29.69
N ALA A 47 25.58 9.08 -29.25
CA ALA A 47 25.23 10.36 -28.66
C ALA A 47 26.03 10.58 -27.35
N ASP A 48 26.52 11.79 -27.19
CA ASP A 48 27.25 12.20 -25.99
C ASP A 48 26.41 11.96 -24.74
N LYS A 49 27.07 11.46 -23.72
CA LYS A 49 26.45 11.17 -22.42
C LYS A 49 26.94 12.18 -21.39
N GLY A 50 25.97 12.72 -20.67
CA GLY A 50 26.22 13.63 -19.55
C GLY A 50 26.24 12.94 -18.21
N GLU A 51 25.95 13.69 -17.17
CA GLU A 51 25.86 13.22 -15.80
C GLU A 51 24.89 12.05 -15.68
N GLY A 52 25.23 11.06 -14.85
CA GLY A 52 24.41 9.87 -14.67
C GLY A 52 24.24 9.01 -15.93
N ASN A 53 25.10 9.16 -16.92
CA ASN A 53 25.01 8.45 -18.20
C ASN A 53 23.77 8.84 -19.05
N ALA A 54 23.14 9.98 -18.75
CA ALA A 54 21.99 10.48 -19.48
C ALA A 54 22.37 10.99 -20.87
N HIS A 55 21.55 10.70 -21.85
CA HIS A 55 21.71 11.20 -23.21
C HIS A 55 21.66 12.74 -23.26
N ILE A 56 22.69 13.38 -23.83
CA ILE A 56 22.72 14.83 -24.03
C ILE A 56 21.86 15.19 -25.24
N ASN A 57 20.83 16.01 -25.01
CA ASN A 57 19.96 16.54 -26.05
C ASN A 57 19.76 18.04 -25.81
N LYS A 58 19.92 18.82 -26.89
CA LYS A 58 19.76 20.28 -26.83
C LYS A 58 18.34 20.75 -26.49
N LEU A 59 17.35 19.88 -26.69
CA LEU A 59 15.96 20.14 -26.31
C LEU A 59 15.66 19.81 -24.85
N ARG A 60 16.62 19.20 -24.13
CA ARG A 60 16.45 18.92 -22.72
C ARG A 60 16.56 20.21 -21.91
N ASP A 61 15.50 20.53 -21.23
CA ASP A 61 15.44 21.70 -20.35
C ASP A 61 15.81 21.31 -18.92
N TYR A 62 16.75 22.02 -18.33
CA TYR A 62 17.20 21.82 -16.94
C TYR A 62 16.79 22.97 -16.02
N GLY A 63 16.16 23.99 -16.55
CA GLY A 63 15.86 25.23 -15.83
C GLY A 63 14.39 25.47 -15.54
N HIS A 64 13.49 24.70 -16.15
CA HIS A 64 12.07 24.92 -16.03
C HIS A 64 11.35 23.67 -15.48
N GLY A 65 10.34 23.93 -14.72
CA GLY A 65 9.33 23.03 -14.24
C GLY A 65 8.07 23.84 -13.92
N ARG A 66 6.92 23.19 -13.83
CA ARG A 66 5.67 23.89 -13.53
C ARG A 66 4.87 23.11 -12.51
N ILE A 67 4.08 23.83 -11.72
CA ILE A 67 3.04 23.27 -10.88
C ILE A 67 1.73 23.91 -11.30
N TYR A 68 0.79 23.07 -11.72
CA TYR A 68 -0.55 23.51 -12.05
C TYR A 68 -1.49 23.20 -10.91
N ILE A 69 -2.46 24.08 -10.68
CA ILE A 69 -3.61 23.85 -9.79
C ILE A 69 -4.84 23.81 -10.68
N VAL A 70 -5.51 22.66 -10.71
CA VAL A 70 -6.77 22.47 -11.42
C VAL A 70 -7.90 22.67 -10.42
N LYS A 71 -8.63 23.74 -10.58
CA LYS A 71 -9.79 24.10 -9.73
C LYS A 71 -11.09 23.70 -10.41
N TYR A 72 -12.01 23.18 -9.59
CA TYR A 72 -13.40 23.00 -10.01
C TYR A 72 -14.21 24.20 -9.54
N ASP A 73 -14.82 24.93 -10.46
CA ASP A 73 -15.42 26.24 -10.21
C ASP A 73 -16.49 26.27 -9.11
N ASP A 74 -17.22 25.18 -8.93
CA ASP A 74 -18.28 25.04 -7.92
C ASP A 74 -17.77 24.56 -6.56
N LYS A 75 -16.46 24.33 -6.41
CA LYS A 75 -15.87 23.85 -5.16
C LYS A 75 -15.34 25.00 -4.32
N THR A 76 -15.70 25.01 -3.04
CA THR A 76 -15.03 25.86 -2.03
C THR A 76 -13.67 25.28 -1.70
N ASP A 77 -12.69 26.13 -1.45
CA ASP A 77 -11.37 25.72 -0.94
C ASP A 77 -11.54 25.06 0.45
N ASP A 78 -10.58 24.20 0.82
CA ASP A 78 -10.57 23.53 2.12
C ASP A 78 -10.55 24.56 3.26
N SER A 79 -11.26 24.28 4.33
CA SER A 79 -11.32 25.15 5.51
C SER A 79 -10.04 25.15 6.33
N ILE A 80 -9.23 24.08 6.24
CA ILE A 80 -7.96 23.99 6.92
C ILE A 80 -6.89 24.66 6.06
N THR A 81 -6.18 25.61 6.63
CA THR A 81 -5.10 26.35 5.94
C THR A 81 -3.71 26.08 6.51
N SER A 82 -3.66 25.64 7.76
CA SER A 82 -2.43 25.24 8.45
C SER A 82 -2.75 24.36 9.64
N LEU A 83 -1.78 23.56 10.09
CA LEU A 83 -1.84 22.80 11.34
C LEU A 83 -0.63 23.17 12.19
N ASP A 84 -0.89 23.46 13.46
CA ASP A 84 0.14 23.64 14.48
C ASP A 84 0.37 22.30 15.20
N ALA A 85 1.61 21.85 15.25
CA ALA A 85 1.98 20.63 15.97
C ALA A 85 1.68 20.71 17.47
N GLY A 86 1.57 21.90 18.05
CA GLY A 86 1.18 22.13 19.44
C GLY A 86 -0.32 22.02 19.72
N ASP A 87 -1.16 22.10 18.69
CA ASP A 87 -2.63 22.06 18.82
C ASP A 87 -3.18 20.64 18.65
N ASN A 88 -3.25 19.90 19.75
CA ASN A 88 -3.73 18.51 19.76
C ASN A 88 -5.18 18.39 19.29
N GLU A 89 -6.05 19.35 19.57
CA GLU A 89 -7.45 19.32 19.16
C GLU A 89 -7.57 19.48 17.63
N ALA A 90 -6.85 20.44 17.05
CA ALA A 90 -6.82 20.64 15.61
C ALA A 90 -6.21 19.42 14.88
N LEU A 91 -5.17 18.79 15.43
CA LEU A 91 -4.59 17.58 14.86
C LEU A 91 -5.58 16.41 14.84
N LEU A 92 -6.27 16.15 15.95
CA LEU A 92 -7.30 15.09 16.01
C LEU A 92 -8.49 15.39 15.09
N ALA A 93 -8.89 16.66 14.96
CA ALA A 93 -9.93 17.04 14.01
C ALA A 93 -9.48 16.82 12.56
N ALA A 94 -8.23 17.15 12.24
CA ALA A 94 -7.69 16.99 10.89
C ALA A 94 -7.54 15.52 10.45
N LEU A 95 -7.39 14.57 11.37
CA LEU A 95 -7.44 13.12 11.07
C LEU A 95 -8.82 12.69 10.51
N LYS A 96 -9.87 13.49 10.72
CA LYS A 96 -11.23 13.24 10.21
C LYS A 96 -11.55 14.06 8.96
N SER A 97 -10.62 14.87 8.46
CA SER A 97 -10.83 15.70 7.27
C SER A 97 -11.17 14.86 6.05
N ASP A 98 -12.03 15.36 5.18
CA ASP A 98 -12.29 14.76 3.87
C ASP A 98 -11.07 14.85 2.94
N ASN A 99 -10.17 15.82 3.19
CA ASN A 99 -8.94 15.99 2.44
C ASN A 99 -7.82 15.10 2.98
N LEU A 100 -7.32 14.17 2.14
CA LEU A 100 -6.23 13.26 2.46
C LEU A 100 -4.95 14.01 2.89
N PHE A 101 -4.64 15.15 2.26
CA PHE A 101 -3.47 15.96 2.61
C PHE A 101 -3.45 16.31 4.10
N TRP A 102 -4.58 16.74 4.66
CA TRP A 102 -4.66 17.10 6.06
C TRP A 102 -4.64 15.90 7.00
N ARG A 103 -5.27 14.78 6.61
CA ARG A 103 -5.18 13.54 7.40
C ARG A 103 -3.75 13.05 7.53
N ILE A 104 -3.01 12.98 6.41
CA ILE A 104 -1.59 12.56 6.40
C ILE A 104 -0.73 13.55 7.18
N THR A 105 -0.97 14.86 7.01
CA THR A 105 -0.20 15.89 7.72
C THR A 105 -0.41 15.78 9.24
N ALA A 106 -1.64 15.62 9.70
CA ALA A 106 -1.94 15.45 11.12
C ALA A 106 -1.32 14.17 11.69
N GLN A 107 -1.50 13.04 11.00
CA GLN A 107 -0.87 11.76 11.37
C GLN A 107 0.64 11.90 11.53
N ARG A 108 1.31 12.50 10.53
CA ARG A 108 2.75 12.73 10.55
C ARG A 108 3.17 13.57 11.75
N LEU A 109 2.51 14.72 11.99
CA LEU A 109 2.85 15.61 13.10
C LEU A 109 2.66 14.93 14.46
N ILE A 110 1.60 14.17 14.66
CA ILE A 110 1.34 13.41 15.88
C ILE A 110 2.46 12.39 16.14
N VAL A 111 2.86 11.65 15.09
CA VAL A 111 3.88 10.60 15.21
C VAL A 111 5.28 11.21 15.39
N GLU A 112 5.66 12.21 14.58
CA GLU A 112 6.98 12.86 14.65
C GLU A 112 7.22 13.54 16.00
N GLU A 113 6.20 14.16 16.59
CA GLU A 113 6.26 14.78 17.92
C GLU A 113 6.11 13.77 19.07
N GLY A 114 5.85 12.51 18.77
CA GLY A 114 5.73 11.44 19.75
C GLY A 114 4.59 11.64 20.75
N LYS A 115 3.45 12.16 20.31
CA LYS A 115 2.30 12.57 21.15
C LYS A 115 1.55 11.38 21.77
N LYS A 116 2.23 10.64 22.66
CA LYS A 116 1.65 9.47 23.36
C LYS A 116 0.46 9.81 24.25
N GLU A 117 0.34 11.04 24.67
CA GLU A 117 -0.83 11.53 25.42
C GLU A 117 -2.13 11.44 24.61
N LEU A 118 -2.08 11.38 23.27
CA LEU A 118 -3.25 11.26 22.39
C LEU A 118 -3.70 9.83 22.15
N VAL A 119 -3.01 8.83 22.69
CA VAL A 119 -3.36 7.41 22.45
C VAL A 119 -4.79 7.10 22.87
N GLY A 120 -5.25 7.68 24.01
CA GLY A 120 -6.62 7.47 24.48
C GLY A 120 -7.69 8.01 23.53
N GLU A 121 -7.49 9.21 23.00
CA GLU A 121 -8.38 9.87 22.05
C GLU A 121 -8.37 9.18 20.68
N LEU A 122 -7.21 8.68 20.24
CA LEU A 122 -7.08 7.93 18.99
C LEU A 122 -7.80 6.57 19.08
N ILE A 123 -7.71 5.87 20.22
CA ILE A 123 -8.48 4.65 20.46
C ILE A 123 -9.99 4.97 20.41
N ALA A 124 -10.43 5.98 21.11
CA ALA A 124 -11.84 6.39 21.13
C ALA A 124 -12.34 6.79 19.73
N MET A 125 -11.53 7.50 18.95
CA MET A 125 -11.84 7.85 17.56
C MET A 125 -12.01 6.60 16.70
N ALA A 126 -11.11 5.63 16.83
CA ALA A 126 -11.19 4.39 16.07
C ALA A 126 -12.42 3.57 16.48
N GLU A 127 -12.72 3.41 17.76
CA GLU A 127 -13.87 2.68 18.27
C GLU A 127 -15.21 3.29 17.82
N ASP A 128 -15.34 4.62 17.86
CA ASP A 128 -16.51 5.34 17.37
C ASP A 128 -16.72 5.09 15.86
N GLY A 129 -15.63 5.20 15.09
CA GLY A 129 -15.66 4.95 13.65
C GLY A 129 -15.96 3.50 13.27
N LEU A 130 -15.50 2.51 14.03
CA LEU A 130 -15.79 1.09 13.79
C LEU A 130 -17.28 0.76 13.84
N GLY A 131 -18.07 1.56 14.58
CA GLY A 131 -19.52 1.42 14.63
C GLY A 131 -20.27 1.96 13.39
N GLN A 132 -19.58 2.66 12.49
CA GLN A 132 -20.15 3.26 11.31
C GLN A 132 -20.09 2.30 10.11
N ASN A 133 -21.13 2.36 9.25
CA ASN A 133 -21.16 1.56 8.03
C ASN A 133 -20.48 2.32 6.87
N ASP A 134 -19.18 2.46 6.92
CA ASP A 134 -18.35 3.10 5.90
C ASP A 134 -17.37 2.06 5.32
N GLU A 135 -17.41 1.91 3.99
CA GLU A 135 -16.61 0.91 3.28
C GLU A 135 -15.10 1.17 3.40
N ILE A 136 -14.68 2.43 3.39
CA ILE A 136 -13.26 2.83 3.50
C ILE A 136 -12.92 3.22 4.92
N ASN A 137 -13.76 4.04 5.56
CA ASN A 137 -13.60 4.55 6.93
C ASN A 137 -12.24 5.21 7.18
N ALA A 138 -11.94 6.24 6.42
CA ALA A 138 -10.66 6.94 6.46
C ALA A 138 -10.24 7.42 7.86
N PRO A 139 -11.11 7.98 8.71
CA PRO A 139 -10.74 8.34 10.07
C PRO A 139 -10.21 7.17 10.91
N VAL A 140 -10.84 6.00 10.81
CA VAL A 140 -10.37 4.78 11.52
C VAL A 140 -9.01 4.34 10.99
N LEU A 141 -8.79 4.36 9.68
CA LEU A 141 -7.50 4.02 9.08
C LEU A 141 -6.39 4.91 9.63
N HIS A 142 -6.60 6.23 9.63
CA HIS A 142 -5.59 7.17 10.13
C HIS A 142 -5.39 7.07 11.64
N ALA A 143 -6.44 6.79 12.42
CA ALA A 143 -6.30 6.53 13.85
C ALA A 143 -5.45 5.28 14.13
N LEU A 144 -5.72 4.16 13.43
CA LEU A 144 -4.95 2.93 13.56
C LEU A 144 -3.47 3.13 13.18
N TRP A 145 -3.19 3.75 12.04
CA TRP A 145 -1.81 4.03 11.61
C TRP A 145 -1.09 5.04 12.52
N THR A 146 -1.82 5.98 13.11
CA THR A 146 -1.22 6.92 14.08
C THR A 146 -0.87 6.19 15.37
N LEU A 147 -1.75 5.31 15.87
CA LEU A 147 -1.48 4.48 17.04
C LEU A 147 -0.25 3.59 16.82
N ASP A 148 -0.13 2.98 15.65
CA ASP A 148 1.04 2.18 15.27
C ASP A 148 2.32 3.02 15.27
N GLY A 149 2.30 4.17 14.61
CA GLY A 149 3.44 5.09 14.59
C GLY A 149 3.86 5.61 15.98
N LEU A 150 2.95 5.61 16.96
CA LEU A 150 3.24 5.92 18.36
C LEU A 150 3.72 4.70 19.17
N GLY A 151 3.79 3.50 18.55
CA GLY A 151 4.15 2.25 19.22
C GLY A 151 3.07 1.71 20.16
N ALA A 152 1.80 2.06 19.93
CA ALA A 152 0.72 1.67 20.84
C ALA A 152 0.37 0.18 20.75
N PHE A 153 0.76 -0.50 19.65
CA PHE A 153 0.55 -1.94 19.45
C PHE A 153 1.76 -2.80 19.86
N ASP A 154 2.89 -2.17 20.23
CA ASP A 154 4.12 -2.90 20.60
C ASP A 154 4.05 -3.54 22.00
N GLY A 155 2.98 -3.28 22.75
CA GLY A 155 2.79 -3.72 24.11
C GLY A 155 1.58 -4.61 24.33
N GLU A 156 1.44 -5.08 25.57
CA GLU A 156 0.29 -5.94 26.00
C GLU A 156 -0.90 -5.10 26.51
N ASP A 157 -1.05 -3.83 26.08
CA ASP A 157 -2.19 -3.03 26.53
C ASP A 157 -3.51 -3.62 26.03
N ALA A 158 -4.37 -3.95 26.98
CA ALA A 158 -5.63 -4.66 26.68
C ALA A 158 -6.58 -3.86 25.77
N LYS A 159 -6.52 -2.52 25.81
CA LYS A 159 -7.40 -1.67 24.98
C LYS A 159 -6.97 -1.68 23.51
N THR A 160 -5.67 -1.59 23.25
CA THR A 160 -5.14 -1.64 21.89
C THR A 160 -5.32 -3.02 21.29
N GLN A 161 -5.15 -4.08 22.08
CA GLN A 161 -5.41 -5.47 21.63
C GLN A 161 -6.90 -5.70 21.33
N ASP A 162 -7.82 -5.18 22.14
CA ASP A 162 -9.25 -5.26 21.90
C ASP A 162 -9.66 -4.45 20.64
N LEU A 163 -9.12 -3.25 20.47
CA LEU A 163 -9.33 -2.44 19.28
C LEU A 163 -8.87 -3.19 18.02
N LEU A 164 -7.68 -3.81 18.05
CA LEU A 164 -7.16 -4.57 16.92
C LEU A 164 -8.09 -5.74 16.54
N LYS A 165 -8.57 -6.50 17.53
CA LYS A 165 -9.54 -7.58 17.29
C LYS A 165 -10.84 -7.06 16.66
N LYS A 166 -11.41 -5.96 17.18
CA LYS A 166 -12.60 -5.34 16.63
C LYS A 166 -12.39 -4.87 15.18
N ALA A 167 -11.21 -4.32 14.88
CA ALA A 167 -10.86 -3.87 13.53
C ALA A 167 -10.71 -5.04 12.55
N LEU A 168 -10.14 -6.19 12.97
CA LEU A 168 -10.05 -7.41 12.15
C LEU A 168 -11.43 -8.01 11.81
N GLU A 169 -12.43 -7.80 12.67
CA GLU A 169 -13.80 -8.28 12.49
C GLU A 169 -14.73 -7.27 11.85
N ASN A 170 -14.25 -6.06 11.56
CA ASN A 170 -15.07 -4.96 11.03
C ASN A 170 -15.67 -5.28 9.65
N GLY A 171 -16.76 -4.60 9.29
CA GLY A 171 -17.41 -4.74 7.98
C GLY A 171 -16.60 -4.13 6.82
N SER A 172 -15.79 -3.09 7.10
CA SER A 172 -14.95 -2.42 6.10
C SER A 172 -13.77 -3.30 5.66
N PHE A 173 -13.63 -3.52 4.36
CA PHE A 173 -12.48 -4.22 3.82
C PHE A 173 -11.17 -3.45 4.04
N ALA A 174 -11.22 -2.12 4.00
CA ALA A 174 -10.06 -1.27 4.20
C ALA A 174 -9.56 -1.31 5.65
N VAL A 175 -10.48 -1.28 6.63
CA VAL A 175 -10.15 -1.42 8.06
C VAL A 175 -9.54 -2.79 8.36
N LYS A 176 -10.12 -3.88 7.83
CA LYS A 176 -9.55 -5.22 7.98
C LYS A 176 -8.12 -5.30 7.44
N ARG A 177 -7.86 -4.73 6.28
CA ARG A 177 -6.52 -4.71 5.67
C ARG A 177 -5.51 -3.93 6.51
N ALA A 178 -5.91 -2.75 7.02
CA ALA A 178 -5.07 -1.99 7.93
C ALA A 178 -4.77 -2.77 9.21
N ALA A 179 -5.79 -3.33 9.85
CA ALA A 179 -5.64 -4.10 11.08
C ALA A 179 -4.72 -5.34 10.91
N MET A 180 -4.79 -6.03 9.76
CA MET A 180 -3.87 -7.14 9.45
C MET A 180 -2.40 -6.71 9.40
N ALA A 181 -2.12 -5.53 8.84
CA ALA A 181 -0.76 -5.00 8.80
C ALA A 181 -0.20 -4.66 10.20
N LEU A 182 -1.09 -4.42 11.17
CA LEU A 182 -0.76 -4.10 12.56
C LEU A 182 -0.68 -5.34 13.48
N LEU A 183 -0.91 -6.55 12.96
CA LEU A 183 -0.74 -7.77 13.74
C LEU A 183 0.70 -7.87 14.27
N PRO A 184 0.91 -8.28 15.54
CA PRO A 184 2.26 -8.53 16.06
C PRO A 184 3.02 -9.52 15.17
N ASN A 185 4.32 -9.27 14.97
CA ASN A 185 5.17 -10.15 14.16
C ASN A 185 5.75 -11.30 14.98
N ASP A 186 4.86 -12.03 15.64
CA ASP A 186 5.16 -13.16 16.53
C ASP A 186 4.09 -14.25 16.41
N THR A 187 4.19 -15.28 17.26
CA THR A 187 3.24 -16.40 17.29
C THR A 187 1.81 -15.95 17.65
N ALA A 188 1.64 -14.91 18.46
CA ALA A 188 0.31 -14.39 18.80
C ALA A 188 -0.37 -13.78 17.57
N GLY A 189 0.37 -13.04 16.72
CA GLY A 189 -0.13 -12.53 15.45
C GLY A 189 -0.53 -13.66 14.49
N SER A 190 0.26 -14.74 14.42
CA SER A 190 -0.08 -15.93 13.62
C SER A 190 -1.37 -16.60 14.09
N GLU A 191 -1.55 -16.75 15.39
CA GLU A 191 -2.76 -17.34 15.98
C GLU A 191 -4.00 -16.45 15.80
N LEU A 192 -3.84 -15.14 15.93
CA LEU A 192 -4.92 -14.17 15.65
C LEU A 192 -5.38 -14.25 14.19
N LEU A 193 -4.45 -14.30 13.26
CA LEU A 193 -4.77 -14.43 11.84
C LEU A 193 -5.42 -15.78 11.54
N ALA A 194 -4.87 -16.88 12.04
CA ALA A 194 -5.40 -18.23 11.86
C ALA A 194 -6.81 -18.40 12.42
N GLY A 195 -7.08 -17.81 13.60
CA GLY A 195 -8.38 -17.85 14.26
C GLY A 195 -9.41 -16.89 13.67
N SER A 196 -8.99 -15.96 12.80
CA SER A 196 -9.86 -15.01 12.15
C SER A 196 -10.59 -15.62 10.94
N LYS A 197 -11.59 -14.88 10.42
CA LYS A 197 -12.26 -15.24 9.15
C LYS A 197 -11.64 -14.58 7.92
N LEU A 198 -10.48 -13.93 8.06
CA LEU A 198 -9.90 -13.09 7.01
C LEU A 198 -9.39 -13.92 5.82
N LEU A 199 -8.84 -15.10 6.07
CA LEU A 199 -8.42 -16.05 5.01
C LEU A 199 -9.61 -16.63 4.22
N THR A 200 -10.83 -16.54 4.75
CA THR A 200 -12.06 -16.99 4.10
C THR A 200 -13.06 -15.85 3.87
N ASP A 201 -12.60 -14.60 3.94
CA ASP A 201 -13.44 -13.43 3.72
C ASP A 201 -14.05 -13.44 2.31
N SER A 202 -15.28 -12.94 2.17
CA SER A 202 -15.95 -12.83 0.87
C SER A 202 -15.21 -11.89 -0.09
N ASN A 203 -14.53 -10.88 0.43
CA ASN A 203 -13.75 -9.92 -0.35
C ASN A 203 -12.37 -10.50 -0.69
N ALA A 204 -12.07 -10.68 -2.00
CA ALA A 204 -10.81 -11.22 -2.48
C ALA A 204 -9.58 -10.36 -2.08
N GLN A 205 -9.73 -9.06 -1.95
CA GLN A 205 -8.64 -8.19 -1.51
C GLN A 205 -8.30 -8.39 -0.03
N VAL A 206 -9.29 -8.70 0.81
CA VAL A 206 -9.07 -9.06 2.21
C VAL A 206 -8.33 -10.40 2.28
N ARG A 207 -8.78 -11.42 1.52
CA ARG A 207 -8.07 -12.70 1.45
C ARG A 207 -6.63 -12.54 0.97
N LEU A 208 -6.40 -11.74 -0.08
CA LEU A 208 -5.05 -11.48 -0.59
C LEU A 208 -4.14 -10.85 0.47
N ALA A 209 -4.65 -9.82 1.16
CA ALA A 209 -3.90 -9.19 2.25
C ALA A 209 -3.61 -10.16 3.41
N ALA A 210 -4.56 -11.05 3.73
CA ALA A 210 -4.39 -12.07 4.76
C ALA A 210 -3.31 -13.12 4.38
N ILE A 211 -3.26 -13.54 3.11
CA ILE A 211 -2.23 -14.45 2.60
C ILE A 211 -0.85 -13.79 2.64
N VAL A 212 -0.75 -12.54 2.19
CA VAL A 212 0.51 -11.79 2.23
C VAL A 212 1.00 -11.65 3.67
N ARG A 213 0.10 -11.27 4.60
CA ARG A 213 0.47 -11.17 6.01
C ARG A 213 0.86 -12.51 6.60
N ALA A 214 0.18 -13.59 6.24
CA ALA A 214 0.55 -14.95 6.65
C ALA A 214 1.99 -15.32 6.25
N SER A 215 2.47 -14.85 5.09
CA SER A 215 3.84 -15.09 4.61
C SER A 215 4.91 -14.34 5.42
N GLU A 216 4.53 -13.29 6.12
CA GLU A 216 5.43 -12.46 6.92
C GLU A 216 5.47 -12.88 8.40
N LEU A 217 4.45 -13.61 8.86
CA LEU A 217 4.31 -14.05 10.24
C LEU A 217 5.08 -15.36 10.50
N PRO A 218 5.53 -15.58 11.75
CA PRO A 218 6.11 -16.86 12.13
C PRO A 218 5.16 -18.03 11.87
N GLU A 219 5.68 -19.16 11.47
CA GLU A 219 4.91 -20.37 11.23
C GLU A 219 4.19 -20.83 12.50
N SER A 220 2.92 -21.22 12.36
CA SER A 220 2.15 -21.90 13.40
C SER A 220 1.28 -22.99 12.77
N SER A 221 1.01 -24.06 13.52
CA SER A 221 0.18 -25.16 13.03
C SER A 221 -1.24 -24.71 12.68
N GLY A 222 -1.78 -23.71 13.39
CA GLY A 222 -3.09 -23.13 13.11
C GLY A 222 -3.10 -22.37 11.79
N LEU A 223 -2.08 -21.52 11.56
CA LEU A 223 -1.95 -20.74 10.35
C LEU A 223 -1.71 -21.65 9.14
N TYR A 224 -0.83 -22.64 9.26
CA TYR A 224 -0.58 -23.62 8.22
C TYR A 224 -1.87 -24.35 7.80
N THR A 225 -2.64 -24.88 8.77
CA THR A 225 -3.91 -25.56 8.48
C THR A 225 -4.95 -24.64 7.81
N ALA A 226 -4.99 -23.36 8.21
CA ALA A 226 -5.88 -22.38 7.59
C ALA A 226 -5.48 -22.09 6.13
N MET A 227 -4.18 -22.03 5.86
CA MET A 227 -3.64 -21.83 4.52
C MET A 227 -3.82 -23.04 3.60
N GLU A 228 -3.72 -24.28 4.13
CA GLU A 228 -4.07 -25.51 3.39
C GLU A 228 -5.53 -25.50 2.93
N LYS A 229 -6.45 -25.14 3.81
CA LYS A 229 -7.88 -25.01 3.47
C LYS A 229 -8.13 -23.94 2.41
N LEU A 230 -7.43 -22.81 2.51
CA LEU A 230 -7.52 -21.75 1.51
C LEU A 230 -7.00 -22.22 0.16
N ALA A 231 -5.87 -22.93 0.11
CA ALA A 231 -5.28 -23.46 -1.11
C ALA A 231 -6.20 -24.48 -1.82
N ALA A 232 -6.91 -25.28 -1.04
CA ALA A 232 -7.87 -26.28 -1.56
C ALA A 232 -9.15 -25.66 -2.13
N ASP A 233 -9.45 -24.38 -1.86
CA ASP A 233 -10.64 -23.72 -2.36
C ASP A 233 -10.45 -23.31 -3.82
N ALA A 234 -11.30 -23.86 -4.72
CA ALA A 234 -11.27 -23.60 -6.15
C ALA A 234 -11.44 -22.11 -6.51
N SER A 235 -12.15 -21.31 -5.70
CA SER A 235 -12.32 -19.89 -5.92
C SER A 235 -10.99 -19.13 -5.75
N ASN A 236 -10.10 -19.60 -4.89
CA ASN A 236 -8.77 -19.01 -4.68
C ASN A 236 -7.77 -19.50 -5.75
N SER A 237 -7.80 -20.79 -6.07
CA SER A 237 -6.88 -21.35 -7.08
C SER A 237 -7.13 -20.86 -8.51
N SER A 238 -8.36 -20.45 -8.83
CA SER A 238 -8.72 -19.84 -10.12
C SER A 238 -8.40 -18.34 -10.21
N ASP A 239 -8.24 -17.66 -9.07
CA ASP A 239 -7.81 -16.26 -9.04
C ASP A 239 -6.29 -16.16 -9.15
N LYS A 240 -5.81 -15.45 -10.17
CA LYS A 240 -4.38 -15.30 -10.48
C LYS A 240 -3.56 -14.76 -9.29
N TRP A 241 -4.09 -13.78 -8.57
CA TRP A 241 -3.35 -13.10 -7.51
C TRP A 241 -3.37 -13.91 -6.21
N LEU A 242 -4.53 -14.46 -5.85
CA LEU A 242 -4.65 -15.32 -4.67
C LEU A 242 -3.80 -16.59 -4.82
N ASN A 243 -3.84 -17.22 -6.00
CA ASN A 243 -3.00 -18.39 -6.30
C ASN A 243 -1.51 -18.05 -6.20
N ALA A 244 -1.06 -16.92 -6.80
CA ALA A 244 0.33 -16.51 -6.73
C ALA A 244 0.78 -16.24 -5.28
N ALA A 245 -0.02 -15.53 -4.48
CA ALA A 245 0.30 -15.26 -3.08
C ALA A 245 0.34 -16.55 -2.23
N THR A 246 -0.60 -17.47 -2.45
CA THR A 246 -0.61 -18.78 -1.77
C THR A 246 0.66 -19.58 -2.08
N LYS A 247 1.12 -19.57 -3.33
CA LYS A 247 2.39 -20.20 -3.72
C LYS A 247 3.60 -19.58 -3.01
N VAL A 248 3.61 -18.26 -2.81
CA VAL A 248 4.67 -17.58 -2.07
C VAL A 248 4.70 -18.07 -0.62
N TYR A 249 3.55 -18.10 0.07
CA TYR A 249 3.46 -18.60 1.44
C TYR A 249 4.08 -19.99 1.60
N PHE A 250 3.66 -20.96 0.79
CA PHE A 250 4.18 -22.33 0.88
C PHE A 250 5.62 -22.48 0.37
N ARG A 251 6.11 -21.58 -0.48
CA ARG A 251 7.50 -21.59 -0.94
C ARG A 251 8.47 -21.13 0.15
N GLU A 252 8.08 -20.21 1.00
CA GLU A 252 8.89 -19.77 2.15
C GLU A 252 8.99 -20.88 3.22
N LEU A 253 8.02 -21.79 3.23
CA LEU A 253 8.11 -23.01 4.02
C LEU A 253 9.01 -24.04 3.30
N ASN A 254 9.74 -24.84 4.06
CA ASN A 254 10.52 -25.93 3.47
C ASN A 254 9.56 -26.98 2.86
N TYR A 255 9.61 -27.17 1.54
CA TYR A 255 8.73 -28.12 0.82
C TYR A 255 8.76 -29.54 1.34
N GLU A 256 9.82 -29.96 2.07
CA GLU A 256 9.91 -31.28 2.70
C GLU A 256 8.88 -31.47 3.84
N THR A 257 8.38 -30.36 4.40
CA THR A 257 7.41 -30.36 5.50
C THR A 257 5.98 -30.09 5.04
N VAL A 258 5.79 -29.69 3.79
CA VAL A 258 4.46 -29.38 3.21
C VAL A 258 3.78 -30.68 2.75
N ASP A 259 2.48 -30.83 3.02
CA ASP A 259 1.70 -31.98 2.55
C ASP A 259 1.86 -32.14 1.03
N PRO A 260 2.21 -33.36 0.53
CA PRO A 260 2.36 -33.61 -0.90
C PRO A 260 1.16 -33.19 -1.75
N ALA A 261 -0.07 -33.30 -1.22
CA ALA A 261 -1.27 -32.86 -1.93
C ALA A 261 -1.31 -31.33 -2.11
N VAL A 262 -0.83 -30.58 -1.11
CA VAL A 262 -0.69 -29.11 -1.19
C VAL A 262 0.43 -28.74 -2.17
N VAL A 263 1.55 -29.45 -2.12
CA VAL A 263 2.66 -29.25 -3.07
C VAL A 263 2.17 -29.44 -4.51
N GLU A 264 1.36 -30.47 -4.79
CA GLU A 264 0.80 -30.72 -6.12
C GLU A 264 -0.11 -29.59 -6.59
N MET A 265 -0.88 -28.96 -5.70
CA MET A 265 -1.73 -27.80 -6.02
C MET A 265 -0.95 -26.52 -6.30
N ILE A 266 0.18 -26.30 -5.64
CA ILE A 266 0.95 -25.05 -5.72
C ILE A 266 2.14 -25.13 -6.70
N VAL A 267 2.67 -26.30 -6.98
CA VAL A 267 3.75 -26.49 -7.96
C VAL A 267 3.21 -26.24 -9.37
N PRO A 268 3.83 -25.36 -10.15
CA PRO A 268 3.42 -25.14 -11.53
C PRO A 268 3.42 -26.43 -12.34
N SER A 269 2.45 -26.59 -13.23
CA SER A 269 2.47 -27.69 -14.20
C SER A 269 3.79 -27.71 -15.00
N ALA A 270 4.10 -28.80 -15.65
CA ALA A 270 5.30 -28.88 -16.50
C ALA A 270 5.33 -27.78 -17.58
N GLU A 271 4.13 -27.38 -18.08
CA GLU A 271 3.97 -26.28 -19.05
C GLU A 271 4.24 -24.92 -18.42
N ASP A 272 3.78 -24.69 -17.17
CA ASP A 272 4.05 -23.44 -16.45
C ASP A 272 5.54 -23.31 -16.09
N ARG A 273 6.20 -24.41 -15.76
CA ARG A 273 7.66 -24.44 -15.53
C ARG A 273 8.45 -24.14 -16.80
N ALA A 274 8.02 -24.65 -17.92
CA ALA A 274 8.65 -24.37 -19.21
C ALA A 274 8.49 -22.89 -19.61
N SER A 275 7.32 -22.29 -19.36
CA SER A 275 7.09 -20.86 -19.61
C SER A 275 7.89 -19.96 -18.67
N GLN A 276 8.01 -20.30 -17.39
CA GLN A 276 8.86 -19.58 -16.44
C GLN A 276 10.34 -19.66 -16.81
N TRP A 277 10.80 -20.80 -17.30
CA TRP A 277 12.19 -20.98 -17.77
C TRP A 277 12.52 -20.07 -18.96
N LEU A 278 11.57 -19.85 -19.86
CA LEU A 278 11.72 -18.93 -20.99
C LEU A 278 11.83 -17.45 -20.56
N TYR A 279 11.21 -17.07 -19.43
CA TYR A 279 11.34 -15.71 -18.88
C TYR A 279 12.64 -15.49 -18.07
N THR A 280 13.18 -16.54 -17.45
CA THR A 280 14.40 -16.46 -16.63
C THR A 280 15.68 -16.66 -17.44
N THR A 281 15.60 -17.26 -18.61
CA THR A 281 16.77 -17.49 -19.51
C THR A 281 16.91 -16.42 -20.60
N SER A 282 16.06 -15.40 -20.61
CA SER A 282 16.16 -14.26 -21.53
C SER A 282 17.00 -13.11 -20.98
N ASP A 283 17.80 -13.32 -19.92
CA ASP A 283 18.81 -12.38 -19.49
C ASP A 283 20.14 -12.76 -20.18
N PRO A 284 20.54 -12.10 -21.25
CA PRO A 284 21.86 -12.24 -21.82
C PRO A 284 22.80 -11.44 -20.93
N GLY A 285 23.69 -12.11 -20.20
CA GLY A 285 24.79 -11.54 -19.45
C GLY A 285 25.66 -10.57 -20.26
#